data_1e8ef7a50f7fadc266df622db32da9b9
#
_entry.id   1e8ef7a50f7fadc266df622db32da9b9
#
_cell.length_a   1.000
_cell.length_b   1.000
_cell.length_c   1.000
_cell.angle_alpha   90.00
_cell.angle_beta   90.00
_cell.angle_gamma   90.00
#
_symmetry.space_group_name_H-M   'P 1'
#
loop_
_entity.id
_entity.type
_entity.pdbx_description
1 polymer ?
#
loop_
_entity_poly.entity_id
_entity_poly.type
_entity_poly.pdbx_seq_one_letter_code
_entity_poly.pdbx_strand_id
1 'polypeptide(L)'
;LTIYIENDDYNEGITSYLGLKFENGDIKQCKTQKLRLIEPEPEELEVPDVVFSSIINLPSSDFQKIIRDMHNYADYIDIKSVQDHLIFTCKGDFCSQETVIGETQEGMSFVQNQKPDQIIQGVFALKHLVLFGKCTNLCNSIQMYLKNDYPLIIKYTVASLGSIKLCLAPKMEEN
;
A
#
# COMPACT_ATOMS: atom_id res chain seq x y z
N LEU A 1 -3.00 -1.57 24.77
CA LEU A 1 -4.12 -1.15 23.94
C LEU A 1 -5.41 -1.78 24.46
N THR A 2 -6.43 -0.97 24.72
CA THR A 2 -7.79 -1.42 25.05
C THR A 2 -8.72 -0.94 23.94
N ILE A 3 -9.56 -1.85 23.45
CA ILE A 3 -10.62 -1.55 22.49
C ILE A 3 -11.94 -1.70 23.22
N TYR A 4 -12.80 -0.69 23.17
CA TYR A 4 -14.05 -0.68 23.95
C TYR A 4 -15.15 0.10 23.24
N ILE A 5 -16.38 -0.13 23.69
CA ILE A 5 -17.57 0.64 23.33
C ILE A 5 -18.10 1.26 24.61
N GLU A 6 -18.37 2.55 24.63
CA GLU A 6 -19.02 3.23 25.76
C GLU A 6 -20.51 2.91 25.74
N ASN A 7 -21.13 2.76 26.92
CA ASN A 7 -22.55 2.47 27.01
C ASN A 7 -23.43 3.56 26.36
N ASP A 8 -22.98 4.83 26.42
CA ASP A 8 -23.69 5.96 25.83
C ASP A 8 -23.62 5.99 24.31
N ASP A 9 -22.61 5.29 23.72
CA ASP A 9 -22.43 5.16 22.28
C ASP A 9 -23.14 3.92 21.71
N TYR A 10 -23.78 3.10 22.56
CA TYR A 10 -24.52 1.90 22.19
C TYR A 10 -26.03 2.12 22.37
N ASN A 11 -26.80 2.09 21.31
CA ASN A 11 -28.24 2.23 21.32
C ASN A 11 -28.90 1.16 20.45
N GLU A 12 -29.73 0.30 21.05
CA GLU A 12 -30.54 -0.74 20.36
C GLU A 12 -29.78 -1.61 19.37
N GLY A 13 -28.53 -1.98 19.66
CA GLY A 13 -27.71 -2.80 18.77
C GLY A 13 -26.86 -1.99 17.77
N ILE A 14 -27.02 -0.67 17.75
CA ILE A 14 -26.24 0.22 16.88
C ILE A 14 -25.14 0.89 17.71
N THR A 15 -23.92 0.80 17.23
CA THR A 15 -22.74 1.42 17.84
C THR A 15 -22.23 2.54 16.94
N SER A 16 -22.20 3.78 17.46
CA SER A 16 -21.76 4.95 16.69
C SER A 16 -20.25 5.15 16.72
N TYR A 17 -19.59 4.73 17.80
CA TYR A 17 -18.16 4.95 18.01
C TYR A 17 -17.47 3.73 18.59
N LEU A 18 -16.19 3.53 18.18
CA LEU A 18 -15.26 2.57 18.74
C LEU A 18 -14.18 3.32 19.51
N GLY A 19 -14.01 3.02 20.80
CA GLY A 19 -12.98 3.58 21.65
C GLY A 19 -11.68 2.80 21.55
N LEU A 20 -10.55 3.50 21.40
CA LEU A 20 -9.21 2.97 21.47
C LEU A 20 -8.44 3.68 22.57
N LYS A 21 -7.95 2.93 23.56
CA LYS A 21 -7.15 3.46 24.66
C LYS A 21 -5.74 2.88 24.60
N PHE A 22 -4.76 3.76 24.48
CA PHE A 22 -3.32 3.43 24.48
C PHE A 22 -2.74 3.91 25.82
N GLU A 23 -2.15 3.00 26.57
CA GLU A 23 -1.52 3.29 27.86
C GLU A 23 -0.04 2.92 27.77
N ASN A 24 0.81 3.85 28.18
CA ASN A 24 2.22 3.62 28.39
C ASN A 24 2.52 3.88 29.86
N GLY A 25 2.78 2.80 30.61
CA GLY A 25 3.03 2.86 32.04
C GLY A 25 4.34 3.54 32.41
N ASP A 26 5.37 3.44 31.57
CA ASP A 26 6.69 3.96 31.84
C ASP A 26 6.72 5.49 31.91
N ILE A 27 5.93 6.13 31.04
CA ILE A 27 5.83 7.61 31.00
C ILE A 27 4.48 8.13 31.51
N LYS A 28 3.66 7.26 32.11
CA LYS A 28 2.32 7.58 32.62
C LYS A 28 1.42 8.30 31.58
N GLN A 29 1.58 7.96 30.32
CA GLN A 29 0.82 8.53 29.22
C GLN A 29 -0.41 7.65 28.92
N CYS A 30 -1.58 8.30 28.81
CA CYS A 30 -2.79 7.68 28.33
C CYS A 30 -3.32 8.50 27.14
N LYS A 31 -3.54 7.84 26.01
CA LYS A 31 -4.14 8.43 24.81
C LYS A 31 -5.44 7.69 24.50
N THR A 32 -6.54 8.42 24.42
CA THR A 32 -7.85 7.88 24.03
C THR A 32 -8.25 8.44 22.68
N GLN A 33 -8.76 7.59 21.80
CA GLN A 33 -9.31 7.96 20.50
C GLN A 33 -10.68 7.33 20.35
N LYS A 34 -11.65 8.10 19.83
CA LYS A 34 -12.96 7.60 19.40
C LYS A 34 -13.01 7.60 17.88
N LEU A 35 -13.24 6.46 17.30
CA LEU A 35 -13.43 6.28 15.86
C LEU A 35 -14.92 6.21 15.58
N ARG A 36 -15.42 7.10 14.73
CA ARG A 36 -16.79 7.01 14.25
C ARG A 36 -16.92 5.80 13.35
N LEU A 37 -17.89 4.97 13.63
CA LEU A 37 -18.25 3.83 12.79
C LEU A 37 -19.12 4.31 11.62
N ILE A 38 -19.00 3.65 10.49
CA ILE A 38 -19.83 3.85 9.31
C ILE A 38 -20.58 2.55 9.05
N GLU A 39 -21.80 2.65 8.58
CA GLU A 39 -22.51 1.48 8.07
C GLU A 39 -21.79 1.01 6.80
N PRO A 40 -21.41 -0.28 6.73
CA PRO A 40 -20.82 -0.81 5.50
C PRO A 40 -21.87 -0.76 4.38
N GLU A 41 -21.46 -0.27 3.21
CA GLU A 41 -22.27 -0.44 2.02
C GLU A 41 -22.41 -1.94 1.73
N PRO A 42 -23.63 -2.42 1.37
CA PRO A 42 -23.89 -3.85 1.21
C PRO A 42 -23.23 -4.47 -0.03
N GLU A 43 -22.50 -3.70 -0.84
CA GLU A 43 -21.77 -4.20 -1.99
C GLU A 43 -20.46 -4.88 -1.54
N GLU A 44 -20.45 -6.20 -1.59
CA GLU A 44 -19.20 -6.96 -1.50
C GLU A 44 -18.37 -6.70 -2.75
N LEU A 45 -17.25 -5.99 -2.59
CA LEU A 45 -16.24 -5.85 -3.64
C LEU A 45 -15.56 -7.22 -3.82
N GLU A 46 -16.02 -8.01 -4.76
CA GLU A 46 -15.31 -9.20 -5.18
C GLU A 46 -14.05 -8.79 -5.94
N VAL A 47 -12.89 -9.11 -5.38
CA VAL A 47 -11.63 -9.02 -6.11
C VAL A 47 -11.51 -10.28 -6.97
N PRO A 48 -11.67 -10.18 -8.30
CA PRO A 48 -11.60 -11.35 -9.16
C PRO A 48 -10.23 -12.02 -9.07
N ASP A 49 -10.20 -13.35 -9.18
CA ASP A 49 -8.97 -14.12 -9.28
C ASP A 49 -8.24 -13.76 -10.58
N VAL A 50 -7.15 -13.05 -10.47
CA VAL A 50 -6.37 -12.56 -11.60
C VAL A 50 -4.95 -13.11 -11.55
N VAL A 51 -4.48 -13.63 -12.67
CA VAL A 51 -3.07 -13.96 -12.84
C VAL A 51 -2.31 -12.67 -13.16
N PHE A 52 -1.39 -12.31 -12.27
CA PHE A 52 -0.55 -11.14 -12.44
C PHE A 52 0.64 -11.47 -13.33
N SER A 53 1.03 -10.54 -14.18
CA SER A 53 2.16 -10.72 -15.09
C SER A 53 3.50 -10.59 -14.37
N SER A 54 3.57 -9.74 -13.36
CA SER A 54 4.77 -9.53 -12.55
C SER A 54 4.41 -9.52 -11.06
N ILE A 55 5.14 -10.29 -10.27
CA ILE A 55 5.07 -10.31 -8.80
C ILE A 55 6.48 -10.10 -8.28
N ILE A 56 6.68 -9.06 -7.52
CA ILE A 56 7.99 -8.56 -7.10
C ILE A 56 8.04 -8.48 -5.58
N ASN A 57 9.09 -9.04 -4.98
CA ASN A 57 9.44 -8.77 -3.59
C ASN A 57 10.34 -7.53 -3.55
N LEU A 58 10.07 -6.64 -2.62
CA LEU A 58 10.86 -5.42 -2.40
C LEU A 58 10.97 -5.15 -0.90
N PRO A 59 12.15 -4.74 -0.37
CA PRO A 59 12.23 -4.28 1.00
C PRO A 59 11.23 -3.16 1.28
N SER A 60 10.45 -3.29 2.35
CA SER A 60 9.38 -2.35 2.67
C SER A 60 9.89 -0.93 2.94
N SER A 61 11.10 -0.81 3.53
CA SER A 61 11.80 0.45 3.76
C SER A 61 12.17 1.17 2.46
N ASP A 62 12.65 0.41 1.46
CA ASP A 62 13.07 0.98 0.18
C ASP A 62 11.86 1.48 -0.60
N PHE A 63 10.78 0.69 -0.63
CA PHE A 63 9.51 1.15 -1.20
C PHE A 63 9.03 2.45 -0.54
N GLN A 64 8.98 2.48 0.81
CA GLN A 64 8.56 3.67 1.54
C GLN A 64 9.43 4.89 1.20
N LYS A 65 10.75 4.72 1.15
CA LYS A 65 11.68 5.80 0.83
C LYS A 65 11.44 6.36 -0.56
N ILE A 66 11.35 5.48 -1.57
CA ILE A 66 11.14 5.89 -2.98
C ILE A 66 9.85 6.69 -3.13
N ILE A 67 8.71 6.17 -2.64
CA ILE A 67 7.43 6.85 -2.79
C ILE A 67 7.37 8.18 -2.04
N ARG A 68 8.02 8.28 -0.86
CA ARG A 68 8.07 9.54 -0.10
C ARG A 68 8.95 10.58 -0.78
N ASP A 69 10.10 10.16 -1.31
CA ASP A 69 10.98 11.05 -2.03
C ASP A 69 10.30 11.61 -3.28
N MET A 70 9.67 10.75 -4.09
CA MET A 70 9.00 11.15 -5.33
C MET A 70 7.74 12.00 -5.09
N HIS A 71 7.04 11.77 -3.97
CA HIS A 71 5.85 12.56 -3.61
C HIS A 71 6.17 14.04 -3.32
N ASN A 72 7.43 14.37 -3.03
CA ASN A 72 7.84 15.76 -2.86
C ASN A 72 7.88 16.54 -4.19
N TYR A 73 7.89 15.84 -5.33
CA TYR A 73 8.08 16.44 -6.66
C TYR A 73 6.87 16.29 -7.56
N ALA A 74 6.07 15.24 -7.39
CA ALA A 74 4.99 14.90 -8.29
C ALA A 74 3.77 14.30 -7.59
N ASP A 75 2.61 14.37 -8.24
CA ASP A 75 1.36 13.77 -7.77
C ASP A 75 1.22 12.31 -8.19
N TYR A 76 1.88 11.92 -9.28
CA TYR A 76 1.78 10.61 -9.89
C TYR A 76 3.15 9.97 -10.10
N ILE A 77 3.17 8.65 -10.06
CA ILE A 77 4.32 7.82 -10.34
C ILE A 77 3.97 6.80 -11.41
N ASP A 78 4.86 6.61 -12.37
CA ASP A 78 4.83 5.52 -13.33
C ASP A 78 5.71 4.39 -12.79
N ILE A 79 5.14 3.21 -12.64
CA ILE A 79 5.83 2.01 -12.15
C ILE A 79 5.90 1.02 -13.30
N LYS A 80 7.13 0.62 -13.68
CA LYS A 80 7.39 -0.32 -14.78
C LYS A 80 8.20 -1.51 -14.30
N SER A 81 7.77 -2.68 -14.71
CA SER A 81 8.54 -3.92 -14.61
C SER A 81 8.98 -4.31 -16.01
N VAL A 82 10.30 -4.32 -16.24
CA VAL A 82 10.92 -4.61 -17.54
C VAL A 82 12.11 -5.52 -17.31
N GLN A 83 12.13 -6.67 -17.96
CA GLN A 83 13.20 -7.66 -17.81
C GLN A 83 13.44 -8.02 -16.33
N ASP A 84 14.62 -7.70 -15.81
CA ASP A 84 15.06 -7.92 -14.42
C ASP A 84 15.07 -6.61 -13.59
N HIS A 85 14.38 -5.56 -14.09
CA HIS A 85 14.36 -4.25 -13.47
C HIS A 85 12.96 -3.81 -13.09
N LEU A 86 12.87 -3.13 -11.92
CA LEU A 86 11.72 -2.36 -11.48
C LEU A 86 12.08 -0.88 -11.56
N ILE A 87 11.31 -0.12 -12.33
CA ILE A 87 11.58 1.29 -12.61
C ILE A 87 10.45 2.13 -12.06
N PHE A 88 10.80 3.13 -11.29
CA PHE A 88 9.89 4.15 -10.76
C PHE A 88 10.23 5.48 -11.41
N THR A 89 9.27 6.13 -12.07
CA THR A 89 9.47 7.43 -12.71
C THR A 89 8.39 8.40 -12.27
N CYS A 90 8.76 9.60 -11.91
CA CYS A 90 7.81 10.69 -11.67
C CYS A 90 8.23 11.96 -12.41
N LYS A 91 7.23 12.79 -12.75
CA LYS A 91 7.43 14.07 -13.40
C LYS A 91 6.55 15.12 -12.73
N GLY A 92 7.18 16.08 -12.09
CA GLY A 92 6.55 17.27 -11.54
C GLY A 92 6.85 18.50 -12.38
N ASP A 93 6.42 19.66 -11.91
CA ASP A 93 6.56 20.93 -12.65
C ASP A 93 8.01 21.40 -12.79
N PHE A 94 8.86 21.08 -11.81
CA PHE A 94 10.25 21.56 -11.76
C PHE A 94 11.29 20.45 -11.65
N CYS A 95 10.86 19.19 -11.48
CA CYS A 95 11.77 18.05 -11.32
C CYS A 95 11.17 16.80 -11.94
N SER A 96 12.02 15.99 -12.57
CA SER A 96 11.72 14.61 -12.92
C SER A 96 12.73 13.69 -12.25
N GLN A 97 12.26 12.56 -11.75
CA GLN A 97 13.11 11.58 -11.07
C GLN A 97 12.82 10.20 -11.65
N GLU A 98 13.89 9.42 -11.85
CA GLU A 98 13.82 8.01 -12.17
C GLU A 98 14.65 7.22 -11.16
N THR A 99 14.10 6.11 -10.69
CA THR A 99 14.79 5.16 -9.81
C THR A 99 14.67 3.78 -10.44
N VAL A 100 15.81 3.18 -10.78
CA VAL A 100 15.90 1.84 -11.38
C VAL A 100 16.45 0.89 -10.33
N ILE A 101 15.75 -0.21 -10.09
CA ILE A 101 16.15 -1.25 -9.15
C ILE A 101 16.32 -2.54 -9.93
N GLY A 102 17.53 -3.10 -9.88
CA GLY A 102 17.84 -4.43 -10.41
C GLY A 102 17.65 -5.51 -9.35
N GLU A 103 17.52 -6.76 -9.80
CA GLU A 103 17.39 -7.92 -8.92
C GLU A 103 18.68 -8.20 -8.14
N THR A 104 18.54 -8.40 -6.80
CA THR A 104 19.65 -8.74 -5.92
C THR A 104 19.24 -9.75 -4.87
N GLN A 105 20.19 -10.47 -4.25
CA GLN A 105 19.90 -11.51 -3.26
C GLN A 105 19.22 -10.97 -1.99
N GLU A 106 19.58 -9.76 -1.55
CA GLU A 106 19.06 -9.15 -0.32
C GLU A 106 18.06 -8.01 -0.58
N GLY A 107 17.86 -7.63 -1.84
CA GLY A 107 17.01 -6.50 -2.25
C GLY A 107 15.75 -6.94 -2.96
N MET A 108 15.51 -6.31 -4.09
CA MET A 108 14.38 -6.63 -4.95
C MET A 108 14.60 -8.00 -5.63
N SER A 109 13.54 -8.81 -5.72
CA SER A 109 13.55 -10.06 -6.46
C SER A 109 12.20 -10.34 -7.12
N PHE A 110 12.23 -11.00 -8.27
CA PHE A 110 11.02 -11.46 -8.95
C PHE A 110 10.56 -12.80 -8.40
N VAL A 111 9.33 -12.84 -7.86
CA VAL A 111 8.63 -14.09 -7.54
C VAL A 111 8.05 -14.70 -8.81
N GLN A 112 7.55 -13.84 -9.69
CA GLN A 112 6.97 -14.21 -10.97
C GLN A 112 7.23 -13.10 -11.99
N ASN A 113 7.76 -13.48 -13.16
CA ASN A 113 7.87 -12.64 -14.34
C ASN A 113 7.50 -13.49 -15.55
N GLN A 114 6.23 -13.46 -15.94
CA GLN A 114 5.70 -14.36 -16.99
C GLN A 114 6.20 -14.01 -18.39
N LYS A 115 6.54 -12.76 -18.63
CA LYS A 115 6.93 -12.25 -19.95
C LYS A 115 8.03 -11.20 -19.77
N PRO A 116 9.29 -11.60 -19.59
CA PRO A 116 10.37 -10.67 -19.32
C PRO A 116 10.58 -9.63 -20.45
N ASP A 117 10.22 -9.97 -21.69
CA ASP A 117 10.31 -9.05 -22.83
C ASP A 117 9.13 -8.08 -22.95
N GLN A 118 8.11 -8.23 -22.10
CA GLN A 118 6.93 -7.36 -22.10
C GLN A 118 7.05 -6.30 -21.01
N ILE A 119 6.77 -5.05 -21.35
CA ILE A 119 6.67 -3.96 -20.38
C ILE A 119 5.35 -4.10 -19.63
N ILE A 120 5.42 -4.25 -18.31
CA ILE A 120 4.29 -4.20 -17.41
C ILE A 120 4.35 -2.87 -16.67
N GLN A 121 3.35 -2.01 -16.86
CA GLN A 121 3.39 -0.65 -16.33
C GLN A 121 2.02 -0.16 -15.87
N GLY A 122 2.06 0.88 -15.03
CA GLY A 122 0.88 1.63 -14.62
C GLY A 122 1.24 2.94 -13.94
N VAL A 123 0.37 3.93 -14.08
CA VAL A 123 0.51 5.23 -13.44
C VAL A 123 -0.40 5.31 -12.22
N PHE A 124 0.16 5.68 -11.07
CA PHE A 124 -0.55 5.64 -9.78
C PHE A 124 -0.40 6.95 -9.01
N ALA A 125 -1.41 7.31 -8.21
CA ALA A 125 -1.38 8.51 -7.39
C ALA A 125 -0.48 8.30 -6.16
N LEU A 126 0.60 9.11 -6.06
CA LEU A 126 1.59 9.04 -4.98
C LEU A 126 0.98 9.27 -3.59
N LYS A 127 -0.01 10.15 -3.47
CA LYS A 127 -0.71 10.41 -2.19
C LYS A 127 -1.24 9.13 -1.52
N HIS A 128 -1.74 8.18 -2.31
CA HIS A 128 -2.26 6.90 -1.79
C HIS A 128 -1.11 5.93 -1.48
N LEU A 129 -0.07 5.89 -2.31
CA LEU A 129 1.10 5.04 -2.06
C LEU A 129 1.84 5.46 -0.79
N VAL A 130 1.92 6.76 -0.50
CA VAL A 130 2.48 7.26 0.77
C VAL A 130 1.67 6.77 1.97
N LEU A 131 0.34 6.65 1.85
CA LEU A 131 -0.49 6.04 2.89
C LEU A 131 -0.17 4.54 3.04
N PHE A 132 0.01 3.82 1.94
CA PHE A 132 0.43 2.41 1.95
C PHE A 132 1.77 2.22 2.63
N GLY A 133 2.73 3.12 2.38
CA GLY A 133 4.04 3.14 3.04
C GLY A 133 4.00 3.28 4.57
N LYS A 134 2.87 3.66 5.18
CA LYS A 134 2.73 3.67 6.64
C LYS A 134 2.73 2.25 7.24
N CYS A 135 2.46 1.23 6.44
CA CYS A 135 2.50 -0.18 6.85
C CYS A 135 3.93 -0.77 6.88
N THR A 136 4.97 0.00 6.56
CA THR A 136 6.37 -0.47 6.45
C THR A 136 6.87 -1.20 7.69
N ASN A 137 6.47 -0.77 8.89
CA ASN A 137 6.90 -1.38 10.14
C ASN A 137 6.22 -2.75 10.45
N LEU A 138 5.27 -3.19 9.62
CA LEU A 138 4.57 -4.45 9.82
C LEU A 138 5.36 -5.66 9.30
N CYS A 139 6.24 -5.46 8.33
CA CYS A 139 7.09 -6.51 7.76
C CYS A 139 8.33 -5.91 7.06
N ASN A 140 9.36 -6.75 6.88
CA ASN A 140 10.62 -6.33 6.27
C ASN A 140 10.52 -6.21 4.75
N SER A 141 9.61 -6.93 4.11
CA SER A 141 9.42 -6.93 2.66
C SER A 141 7.95 -6.90 2.29
N ILE A 142 7.67 -6.28 1.16
CA ILE A 142 6.35 -6.26 0.52
C ILE A 142 6.36 -7.15 -0.72
N GLN A 143 5.18 -7.59 -1.13
CA GLN A 143 4.96 -8.13 -2.47
C GLN A 143 4.14 -7.13 -3.29
N MET A 144 4.70 -6.73 -4.43
CA MET A 144 4.06 -5.87 -5.40
C MET A 144 3.54 -6.71 -6.57
N TYR A 145 2.27 -6.54 -6.93
CA TYR A 145 1.61 -7.26 -8.01
C TYR A 145 1.27 -6.27 -9.10
N LEU A 146 1.83 -6.48 -10.29
CA LEU A 146 1.64 -5.62 -11.46
C LEU A 146 1.04 -6.39 -12.63
N LYS A 147 0.12 -5.72 -13.31
CA LYS A 147 -0.47 -6.13 -14.58
C LYS A 147 -0.95 -4.88 -15.31
N ASN A 148 -0.77 -4.82 -16.63
CA ASN A 148 -1.26 -3.71 -17.45
C ASN A 148 -2.77 -3.55 -17.31
N ASP A 149 -3.23 -2.31 -17.22
CA ASP A 149 -4.65 -1.93 -17.13
C ASP A 149 -5.38 -2.53 -15.91
N TYR A 150 -4.61 -2.84 -14.86
CA TYR A 150 -5.15 -3.43 -13.64
C TYR A 150 -4.67 -2.67 -12.38
N PRO A 151 -5.43 -2.72 -11.27
CA PRO A 151 -4.99 -2.12 -10.03
C PRO A 151 -3.66 -2.68 -9.54
N LEU A 152 -2.78 -1.79 -9.06
CA LEU A 152 -1.60 -2.16 -8.31
C LEU A 152 -2.02 -2.76 -6.98
N ILE A 153 -1.46 -3.92 -6.63
CA ILE A 153 -1.65 -4.51 -5.30
C ILE A 153 -0.32 -4.52 -4.56
N ILE A 154 -0.32 -3.98 -3.34
CA ILE A 154 0.79 -4.07 -2.40
C ILE A 154 0.35 -4.95 -1.23
N LYS A 155 1.05 -6.06 -1.01
CA LYS A 155 0.78 -6.99 0.08
C LYS A 155 1.85 -6.88 1.16
N TYR A 156 1.40 -6.67 2.38
CA TYR A 156 2.19 -6.74 3.62
C TYR A 156 1.83 -8.02 4.37
N THR A 157 2.81 -8.87 4.65
CA THR A 157 2.58 -10.08 5.46
C THR A 157 2.93 -9.78 6.91
N VAL A 158 1.94 -9.85 7.79
CA VAL A 158 2.07 -9.46 9.21
C VAL A 158 2.30 -10.71 10.06
N ALA A 159 3.55 -11.16 10.11
CA ALA A 159 3.96 -12.34 10.86
C ALA A 159 2.98 -13.54 10.70
N SER A 160 2.50 -14.12 11.81
CA SER A 160 1.49 -15.20 11.82
C SER A 160 0.04 -14.71 11.82
N LEU A 161 -0.20 -13.39 11.88
CA LEU A 161 -1.54 -12.82 11.99
C LEU A 161 -2.28 -12.81 10.65
N GLY A 162 -1.55 -12.77 9.52
CA GLY A 162 -2.15 -12.73 8.20
C GLY A 162 -1.47 -11.77 7.25
N SER A 163 -2.24 -11.19 6.33
CA SER A 163 -1.72 -10.22 5.37
C SER A 163 -2.70 -9.08 5.11
N ILE A 164 -2.14 -7.90 4.81
CA ILE A 164 -2.88 -6.73 4.36
C ILE A 164 -2.59 -6.56 2.88
N LYS A 165 -3.63 -6.56 2.05
CA LYS A 165 -3.55 -6.24 0.62
C LYS A 165 -4.16 -4.86 0.39
N LEU A 166 -3.38 -3.94 -0.16
CA LEU A 166 -3.79 -2.58 -0.50
C LEU A 166 -3.85 -2.48 -2.02
N CYS A 167 -5.03 -2.14 -2.54
CA CYS A 167 -5.28 -2.05 -3.98
C CYS A 167 -5.42 -0.58 -4.39
N LEU A 168 -4.78 -0.20 -5.49
CA LEU A 168 -4.83 1.15 -6.04
C LEU A 168 -5.12 1.10 -7.54
N ALA A 169 -6.22 1.71 -7.94
CA ALA A 169 -6.55 1.83 -9.36
C ALA A 169 -5.51 2.68 -10.11
N PRO A 170 -5.15 2.32 -11.36
CA PRO A 170 -4.30 3.14 -12.20
C PRO A 170 -5.01 4.45 -12.56
N LYS A 171 -4.23 5.48 -12.86
CA LYS A 171 -4.76 6.70 -13.48
C LYS A 171 -5.30 6.33 -14.87
N MET A 172 -6.59 6.57 -15.10
CA MET A 172 -7.15 6.46 -16.45
C MET A 172 -6.64 7.63 -17.29
N GLU A 173 -6.24 7.35 -18.53
CA GLU A 173 -6.01 8.42 -19.49
C GLU A 173 -7.38 9.04 -19.82
N GLU A 174 -7.51 10.35 -19.57
CA GLU A 174 -8.65 11.11 -20.09
C GLU A 174 -8.48 11.20 -21.61
N ASN A 175 -9.37 10.51 -22.34
CA ASN A 175 -9.48 10.64 -23.79
C ASN A 175 -10.04 11.99 -24.19
#